data_378da4162618644b13bfea42d13127c1
#
_entry.id   378da4162618644b13bfea42d13127c1
#
_cell.length_a   1.000
_cell.length_b   1.000
_cell.length_c   1.000
_cell.angle_alpha   90.00
_cell.angle_beta   90.00
_cell.angle_gamma   90.00
#
_symmetry.space_group_name_H-M   'P 1'
#
loop_
_entity.id
_entity.type
_entity.pdbx_description
1 polymer ?
#
loop_
_entity_poly.entity_id
_entity_poly.type
_entity_poly.pdbx_seq_one_letter_code
_entity_poly.pdbx_strand_id
1 'polypeptide(L)'
;MSNQRPISAFIEKNYLHFNSAALVDAAKAYKKHIAEGKKMLVSLAGAMSTAELGISFAEMIRQNKVHIISCTGANLEEDIMNLVAHSHYKRIPNYRDLTPEQEWDLLQNHLNRVTDTCIPEEEAFRRLQKHLFKVWKDAEDNGERLFPHEFMFRMINSGDLKQYYEIDPKNSWMIAAAEKNMPMVVPGWEDSTMGNIFASYCITGELKASTMKSGIEYMVWLADWYTKNSGKDGIGFFQIGGGIAGDFPICVVPMLHQDLERDTIPFWSYFCQISDSTTSYGSYSGAVPNEKITWGKLNIDTPKFIVESDATIVAPLMFAYILDL
;
A
#
# COMPACT_ATOMS: atom_id res chain seq x y z
N MET A 1 -29.74 -19.05 9.07
CA MET A 1 -29.12 -19.04 7.75
C MET A 1 -27.70 -19.53 7.96
N SER A 2 -27.30 -20.62 7.28
CA SER A 2 -25.92 -21.11 7.38
C SER A 2 -24.99 -20.00 6.90
N ASN A 3 -24.02 -19.65 7.73
CA ASN A 3 -22.97 -18.67 7.36
C ASN A 3 -22.18 -19.33 6.23
N GLN A 4 -22.62 -19.13 4.98
CA GLN A 4 -21.94 -19.70 3.81
C GLN A 4 -20.64 -18.90 3.62
N ARG A 5 -19.52 -19.60 3.75
CA ARG A 5 -18.16 -19.10 3.48
C ARG A 5 -17.59 -19.81 2.26
N PRO A 6 -18.15 -19.56 1.05
CA PRO A 6 -17.84 -20.40 -0.11
C PRO A 6 -16.40 -20.29 -0.55
N ILE A 7 -15.80 -19.12 -0.46
CA ILE A 7 -14.39 -18.89 -0.86
C ILE A 7 -13.47 -19.52 0.18
N SER A 8 -13.70 -19.30 1.46
CA SER A 8 -12.91 -19.90 2.53
C SER A 8 -12.99 -21.44 2.48
N ALA A 9 -14.17 -22.00 2.26
CA ALA A 9 -14.37 -23.45 2.14
C ALA A 9 -13.65 -24.03 0.88
N PHE A 10 -13.68 -23.31 -0.23
CA PHE A 10 -12.95 -23.68 -1.42
C PHE A 10 -11.43 -23.72 -1.17
N ILE A 11 -10.89 -22.67 -0.55
CA ILE A 11 -9.47 -22.57 -0.22
C ILE A 11 -9.06 -23.69 0.73
N GLU A 12 -9.80 -23.92 1.81
CA GLU A 12 -9.50 -24.98 2.79
C GLU A 12 -9.52 -26.39 2.17
N LYS A 13 -10.39 -26.62 1.20
CA LYS A 13 -10.51 -27.91 0.52
C LYS A 13 -9.39 -28.16 -0.50
N ASN A 14 -8.90 -27.12 -1.19
CA ASN A 14 -8.06 -27.28 -2.37
C ASN A 14 -6.60 -26.84 -2.16
N TYR A 15 -6.31 -26.00 -1.17
CA TYR A 15 -4.98 -25.43 -0.93
C TYR A 15 -4.27 -26.22 0.18
N LEU A 16 -3.73 -27.39 -0.17
CA LEU A 16 -3.26 -28.38 0.82
C LEU A 16 -1.74 -28.48 0.95
N HIS A 17 -0.99 -28.07 -0.08
CA HIS A 17 0.47 -28.25 -0.13
C HIS A 17 1.15 -27.07 -0.84
N PHE A 18 2.49 -26.94 -0.67
CA PHE A 18 3.35 -25.94 -1.31
C PHE A 18 2.89 -24.50 -1.05
N ASN A 19 3.02 -23.60 -1.99
CA ASN A 19 2.62 -22.20 -1.86
C ASN A 19 1.13 -22.01 -1.51
N SER A 20 0.27 -22.90 -1.98
CA SER A 20 -1.15 -22.83 -1.63
C SER A 20 -1.40 -23.12 -0.14
N ALA A 21 -0.68 -24.08 0.44
CA ALA A 21 -0.72 -24.29 1.89
C ALA A 21 -0.13 -23.12 2.67
N ALA A 22 1.00 -22.57 2.20
CA ALA A 22 1.62 -21.40 2.80
C ALA A 22 0.66 -20.19 2.85
N LEU A 23 -0.16 -19.98 1.81
CA LEU A 23 -1.22 -18.96 1.79
C LEU A 23 -2.24 -19.20 2.90
N VAL A 24 -2.72 -20.45 3.05
CA VAL A 24 -3.71 -20.80 4.07
C VAL A 24 -3.15 -20.63 5.48
N ASP A 25 -1.93 -21.08 5.71
CA ASP A 25 -1.27 -20.98 7.02
C ASP A 25 -1.03 -19.51 7.41
N ALA A 26 -0.57 -18.69 6.46
CA ALA A 26 -0.40 -17.26 6.65
C ALA A 26 -1.74 -16.56 6.96
N ALA A 27 -2.80 -16.89 6.22
CA ALA A 27 -4.13 -16.32 6.44
C ALA A 27 -4.73 -16.70 7.79
N LYS A 28 -4.59 -17.97 8.20
CA LYS A 28 -4.99 -18.45 9.54
C LYS A 28 -4.24 -17.73 10.66
N ALA A 29 -2.93 -17.59 10.51
CA ALA A 29 -2.09 -16.88 11.47
C ALA A 29 -2.45 -15.38 11.53
N TYR A 30 -2.76 -14.74 10.39
CA TYR A 30 -3.26 -13.37 10.33
C TYR A 30 -4.56 -13.22 11.13
N LYS A 31 -5.56 -14.08 10.85
CA LYS A 31 -6.84 -14.07 11.57
C LYS A 31 -6.64 -14.24 13.07
N LYS A 32 -5.80 -15.19 13.48
CA LYS A 32 -5.47 -15.42 14.89
C LYS A 32 -4.85 -14.16 15.52
N HIS A 33 -3.89 -13.54 14.84
CA HIS A 33 -3.22 -12.31 15.31
C HIS A 33 -4.22 -11.18 15.56
N ILE A 34 -5.16 -10.95 14.63
CA ILE A 34 -6.23 -9.94 14.80
C ILE A 34 -7.21 -10.33 15.91
N ALA A 35 -7.57 -11.62 16.01
CA ALA A 35 -8.50 -12.11 17.05
C ALA A 35 -7.94 -11.97 18.47
N GLU A 36 -6.61 -11.98 18.61
CA GLU A 36 -5.90 -11.69 19.86
C GLU A 36 -5.83 -10.18 20.19
N GLY A 37 -6.48 -9.32 19.40
CA GLY A 37 -6.54 -7.87 19.61
C GLY A 37 -5.26 -7.13 19.17
N LYS A 38 -4.37 -7.79 18.45
CA LYS A 38 -3.12 -7.19 17.95
C LYS A 38 -3.35 -6.41 16.65
N LYS A 39 -2.51 -5.43 16.41
CA LYS A 39 -2.58 -4.58 15.21
C LYS A 39 -1.79 -5.18 14.05
N MET A 40 -2.12 -4.78 12.82
CA MET A 40 -1.45 -5.21 11.61
C MET A 40 -1.05 -4.00 10.75
N LEU A 41 0.22 -3.95 10.35
CA LEU A 41 0.68 -3.12 9.26
C LEU A 41 0.55 -3.92 7.95
N VAL A 42 0.00 -3.28 6.94
CA VAL A 42 0.00 -3.82 5.57
C VAL A 42 0.83 -2.92 4.67
N SER A 43 1.78 -3.50 3.94
CA SER A 43 2.54 -2.75 2.94
C SER A 43 2.17 -3.15 1.51
N LEU A 44 2.05 -2.14 0.63
CA LEU A 44 1.73 -2.26 -0.78
C LEU A 44 2.88 -1.69 -1.61
N ALA A 45 3.64 -2.56 -2.25
CA ALA A 45 4.68 -2.17 -3.20
C ALA A 45 4.12 -2.08 -4.63
N GLY A 46 4.94 -1.61 -5.56
CA GLY A 46 4.59 -1.50 -6.98
C GLY A 46 3.37 -0.60 -7.22
N ALA A 47 2.48 -1.03 -8.13
CA ALA A 47 1.29 -0.34 -8.57
C ALA A 47 0.04 -1.23 -8.42
N MET A 48 -0.18 -1.79 -7.24
CA MET A 48 -1.29 -2.71 -6.97
C MET A 48 -2.66 -2.03 -7.06
N SER A 49 -2.71 -0.72 -6.92
CA SER A 49 -3.94 0.07 -7.11
C SER A 49 -4.39 0.09 -8.56
N THR A 50 -3.47 0.15 -9.53
CA THR A 50 -3.80 0.00 -10.96
C THR A 50 -4.38 -1.38 -11.27
N ALA A 51 -3.92 -2.42 -10.56
CA ALA A 51 -4.49 -3.78 -10.65
C ALA A 51 -5.82 -3.94 -9.89
N GLU A 52 -6.41 -2.86 -9.39
CA GLU A 52 -7.67 -2.82 -8.63
C GLU A 52 -7.68 -3.70 -7.37
N LEU A 53 -6.53 -3.96 -6.76
CA LEU A 53 -6.45 -4.67 -5.48
C LEU A 53 -7.25 -3.94 -4.38
N GLY A 54 -7.49 -2.65 -4.56
CA GLY A 54 -8.29 -1.79 -3.70
C GLY A 54 -9.67 -2.35 -3.38
N ILE A 55 -10.32 -3.04 -4.32
CA ILE A 55 -11.67 -3.61 -4.14
C ILE A 55 -11.74 -4.52 -2.90
N SER A 56 -10.81 -5.48 -2.79
CA SER A 56 -10.74 -6.38 -1.64
C SER A 56 -10.06 -5.75 -0.42
N PHE A 57 -9.10 -4.85 -0.65
CA PHE A 57 -8.35 -4.20 0.42
C PHE A 57 -9.19 -3.16 1.18
N ALA A 58 -10.08 -2.45 0.49
CA ALA A 58 -11.02 -1.52 1.13
C ALA A 58 -11.85 -2.19 2.23
N GLU A 59 -12.32 -3.41 1.98
CA GLU A 59 -13.10 -4.15 2.97
C GLU A 59 -12.23 -4.62 4.15
N MET A 60 -10.99 -5.02 3.92
CA MET A 60 -10.01 -5.31 4.98
C MET A 60 -9.84 -4.10 5.92
N ILE A 61 -9.77 -2.89 5.37
CA ILE A 61 -9.69 -1.65 6.14
C ILE A 61 -10.97 -1.42 6.94
N ARG A 62 -12.16 -1.49 6.30
CA ARG A 62 -13.44 -1.22 6.94
C ARG A 62 -13.75 -2.18 8.08
N GLN A 63 -13.37 -3.45 7.93
CA GLN A 63 -13.54 -4.47 8.96
C GLN A 63 -12.42 -4.50 10.03
N ASN A 64 -11.58 -3.45 10.11
CA ASN A 64 -10.50 -3.33 11.09
C ASN A 64 -9.50 -4.51 11.05
N LYS A 65 -9.23 -5.04 9.85
CA LYS A 65 -8.17 -6.04 9.66
C LYS A 65 -6.81 -5.38 9.42
N VAL A 66 -6.80 -4.09 9.08
CA VAL A 66 -5.62 -3.25 8.82
C VAL A 66 -5.64 -2.08 9.79
N HIS A 67 -4.47 -1.70 10.35
CA HIS A 67 -4.37 -0.66 11.37
C HIS A 67 -3.38 0.46 11.00
N ILE A 68 -2.50 0.18 10.07
CA ILE A 68 -1.56 1.12 9.45
C ILE A 68 -1.20 0.60 8.07
N ILE A 69 -0.96 1.51 7.13
CA ILE A 69 -0.58 1.19 5.76
C ILE A 69 0.77 1.82 5.45
N SER A 70 1.62 1.07 4.76
CA SER A 70 2.79 1.60 4.06
C SER A 70 2.64 1.33 2.58
N CYS A 71 2.79 2.33 1.73
CA CYS A 71 2.63 2.13 0.29
C CYS A 71 3.56 3.01 -0.54
N THR A 72 3.74 2.64 -1.81
CA THR A 72 4.35 3.52 -2.81
C THR A 72 3.47 4.73 -3.09
N GLY A 73 4.07 5.81 -3.61
CA GLY A 73 3.29 6.96 -4.09
C GLY A 73 2.33 6.59 -5.22
N ALA A 74 2.73 5.66 -6.10
CA ALA A 74 1.89 5.12 -7.17
C ALA A 74 0.59 4.51 -6.61
N ASN A 75 0.68 3.65 -5.58
CA ASN A 75 -0.50 3.08 -4.95
C ASN A 75 -1.43 4.14 -4.36
N LEU A 76 -0.85 5.20 -3.79
CA LEU A 76 -1.61 6.29 -3.17
C LEU A 76 -2.46 7.05 -4.18
N GLU A 77 -1.90 7.34 -5.36
CA GLU A 77 -2.55 8.16 -6.39
C GLU A 77 -3.45 7.35 -7.34
N GLU A 78 -3.03 6.14 -7.73
CA GLU A 78 -3.69 5.34 -8.76
C GLU A 78 -5.06 4.78 -8.32
N ASP A 79 -5.28 4.54 -7.03
CA ASP A 79 -6.60 4.16 -6.52
C ASP A 79 -7.62 5.29 -6.71
N ILE A 80 -7.20 6.54 -6.51
CA ILE A 80 -8.06 7.71 -6.72
C ILE A 80 -8.22 7.97 -8.22
N MET A 81 -7.16 7.77 -9.03
CA MET A 81 -7.24 7.88 -10.48
C MET A 81 -8.25 6.88 -11.05
N ASN A 82 -8.21 5.63 -10.59
CA ASN A 82 -9.20 4.63 -10.98
C ASN A 82 -10.62 5.06 -10.57
N LEU A 83 -10.81 5.59 -9.38
CA LEU A 83 -12.11 6.07 -8.89
C LEU A 83 -12.73 7.17 -9.80
N VAL A 84 -11.90 8.06 -10.38
CA VAL A 84 -12.38 9.23 -11.12
C VAL A 84 -12.24 9.14 -12.64
N ALA A 85 -11.64 8.08 -13.16
CA ALA A 85 -11.33 7.94 -14.59
C ALA A 85 -11.47 6.51 -15.13
N HIS A 86 -12.15 5.62 -14.41
CA HIS A 86 -12.24 4.19 -14.71
C HIS A 86 -12.71 3.89 -16.14
N SER A 87 -13.72 4.60 -16.64
CA SER A 87 -14.27 4.39 -17.98
C SER A 87 -13.32 4.79 -19.12
N HIS A 88 -12.26 5.52 -18.80
CA HIS A 88 -11.24 5.97 -19.74
C HIS A 88 -10.00 5.06 -19.75
N TYR A 89 -9.91 4.12 -18.80
CA TYR A 89 -8.84 3.14 -18.78
C TYR A 89 -8.94 2.20 -19.98
N LYS A 90 -7.78 1.80 -20.51
CA LYS A 90 -7.72 0.91 -21.66
C LYS A 90 -6.84 -0.30 -21.33
N ARG A 91 -7.41 -1.49 -21.45
CA ARG A 91 -6.66 -2.73 -21.31
C ARG A 91 -6.05 -3.18 -22.64
N ILE A 92 -4.78 -3.57 -22.63
CA ILE A 92 -4.03 -4.12 -23.78
C ILE A 92 -3.58 -5.54 -23.45
N PRO A 93 -4.37 -6.59 -23.79
CA PRO A 93 -4.06 -7.97 -23.40
C PRO A 93 -2.72 -8.50 -23.92
N ASN A 94 -2.28 -8.05 -25.10
CA ASN A 94 -1.01 -8.42 -25.74
C ASN A 94 0.12 -7.42 -25.48
N TYR A 95 0.13 -6.77 -24.35
CA TYR A 95 1.09 -5.70 -24.01
C TYR A 95 2.56 -6.12 -24.13
N ARG A 96 2.89 -7.42 -23.99
CA ARG A 96 4.26 -7.92 -24.11
C ARG A 96 4.80 -7.89 -25.53
N ASP A 97 3.91 -7.83 -26.52
CA ASP A 97 4.25 -7.88 -27.96
C ASP A 97 4.17 -6.48 -28.61
N LEU A 98 3.97 -5.42 -27.82
CA LEU A 98 3.94 -4.04 -28.33
C LEU A 98 5.31 -3.64 -28.87
N THR A 99 5.30 -3.06 -30.07
CA THR A 99 6.52 -2.47 -30.65
C THR A 99 6.80 -1.08 -30.05
N PRO A 100 8.04 -0.56 -30.17
CA PRO A 100 8.36 0.79 -29.74
C PRO A 100 7.47 1.87 -30.37
N GLU A 101 7.07 1.69 -31.63
CA GLU A 101 6.15 2.61 -32.34
C GLU A 101 4.75 2.58 -31.73
N GLN A 102 4.25 1.40 -31.35
CA GLN A 102 2.96 1.27 -30.67
C GLN A 102 2.99 1.88 -29.27
N GLU A 103 4.08 1.74 -28.52
CA GLU A 103 4.27 2.43 -27.23
C GLU A 103 4.31 3.95 -27.41
N TRP A 104 4.98 4.44 -28.49
CA TRP A 104 4.99 5.85 -28.84
C TRP A 104 3.60 6.36 -29.20
N ASP A 105 2.79 5.56 -29.92
CA ASP A 105 1.41 5.92 -30.25
C ASP A 105 0.53 6.05 -29.01
N LEU A 106 0.74 5.21 -27.97
CA LEU A 106 0.07 5.36 -26.68
C LEU A 106 0.38 6.71 -26.05
N LEU A 107 1.66 7.10 -26.02
CA LEU A 107 2.09 8.41 -25.51
C LEU A 107 1.44 9.57 -26.30
N GLN A 108 1.41 9.49 -27.63
CA GLN A 108 0.77 10.51 -28.48
C GLN A 108 -0.75 10.61 -28.27
N ASN A 109 -1.36 9.53 -27.80
CA ASN A 109 -2.78 9.49 -27.42
C ASN A 109 -3.03 9.75 -25.94
N HIS A 110 -2.03 10.30 -25.21
CA HIS A 110 -2.14 10.66 -23.80
C HIS A 110 -2.53 9.48 -22.88
N LEU A 111 -1.94 8.32 -23.15
CA LEU A 111 -2.12 7.10 -22.37
C LEU A 111 -0.80 6.65 -21.74
N ASN A 112 -0.81 6.45 -20.44
CA ASN A 112 0.36 6.00 -19.67
C ASN A 112 0.16 4.53 -19.29
N ARG A 113 1.01 3.65 -19.81
CA ARG A 113 0.83 2.21 -19.63
C ARG A 113 1.54 1.66 -18.40
N VAL A 114 0.79 0.94 -17.59
CA VAL A 114 1.30 0.11 -16.48
C VAL A 114 0.90 -1.33 -16.77
N THR A 115 1.85 -2.19 -17.15
CA THR A 115 1.62 -3.60 -17.54
C THR A 115 0.63 -3.69 -18.71
N ASP A 116 -0.57 -4.23 -18.51
CA ASP A 116 -1.60 -4.35 -19.54
C ASP A 116 -2.65 -3.22 -19.51
N THR A 117 -2.48 -2.26 -18.62
CA THR A 117 -3.47 -1.22 -18.32
C THR A 117 -2.92 0.16 -18.67
N CYS A 118 -3.65 0.92 -19.46
CA CYS A 118 -3.33 2.31 -19.76
C CYS A 118 -4.20 3.26 -18.96
N ILE A 119 -3.55 4.19 -18.27
CA ILE A 119 -4.18 5.26 -17.48
C ILE A 119 -4.24 6.52 -18.33
N PRO A 120 -5.41 7.19 -18.47
CA PRO A 120 -5.55 8.40 -19.26
C PRO A 120 -4.88 9.60 -18.57
N GLU A 121 -4.16 10.42 -19.34
CA GLU A 121 -3.45 11.59 -18.80
C GLU A 121 -4.42 12.64 -18.26
N GLU A 122 -5.42 13.05 -19.05
CA GLU A 122 -6.28 14.17 -18.70
C GLU A 122 -7.29 13.84 -17.59
N GLU A 123 -8.00 12.72 -17.74
CA GLU A 123 -9.06 12.32 -16.82
C GLU A 123 -8.55 11.80 -15.49
N ALA A 124 -7.32 11.27 -15.44
CA ALA A 124 -6.69 10.77 -14.23
C ALA A 124 -5.66 11.79 -13.67
N PHE A 125 -4.49 11.89 -14.30
CA PHE A 125 -3.36 12.65 -13.76
C PHE A 125 -3.67 14.16 -13.65
N ARG A 126 -4.14 14.80 -14.74
CA ARG A 126 -4.39 16.25 -14.75
C ARG A 126 -5.58 16.63 -13.87
N ARG A 127 -6.61 15.78 -13.82
CA ARG A 127 -7.73 15.95 -12.90
C ARG A 127 -7.25 15.93 -11.45
N LEU A 128 -6.48 14.93 -11.08
CA LEU A 128 -5.94 14.79 -9.72
C LEU A 128 -4.99 15.95 -9.36
N GLN A 129 -4.07 16.29 -10.27
CA GLN A 129 -3.16 17.43 -10.14
C GLN A 129 -3.90 18.72 -9.80
N LYS A 130 -4.95 19.04 -10.54
CA LYS A 130 -5.74 20.28 -10.34
C LYS A 130 -6.33 20.38 -8.92
N HIS A 131 -6.83 19.27 -8.41
CA HIS A 131 -7.42 19.25 -7.07
C HIS A 131 -6.36 19.23 -5.97
N LEU A 132 -5.26 18.51 -6.16
CA LEU A 132 -4.15 18.50 -5.21
C LEU A 132 -3.43 19.84 -5.15
N PHE A 133 -3.21 20.51 -6.27
CA PHE A 133 -2.59 21.84 -6.28
C PHE A 133 -3.32 22.82 -5.36
N LYS A 134 -4.66 22.83 -5.43
CA LYS A 134 -5.49 23.66 -4.54
C LYS A 134 -5.23 23.35 -3.07
N VAL A 135 -5.20 22.05 -2.73
CA VAL A 135 -4.98 21.61 -1.33
C VAL A 135 -3.55 21.92 -0.85
N TRP A 136 -2.55 21.75 -1.73
CA TRP A 136 -1.16 22.11 -1.42
C TRP A 136 -1.01 23.62 -1.20
N LYS A 137 -1.62 24.43 -2.07
CA LYS A 137 -1.56 25.88 -1.98
C LYS A 137 -2.26 26.40 -0.74
N ASP A 138 -3.43 25.87 -0.42
CA ASP A 138 -4.17 26.23 0.79
C ASP A 138 -3.34 25.92 2.06
N ALA A 139 -2.66 24.78 2.10
CA ALA A 139 -1.79 24.42 3.22
C ALA A 139 -0.58 25.36 3.34
N GLU A 140 0.07 25.67 2.21
CA GLU A 140 1.20 26.60 2.20
C GLU A 140 0.80 28.00 2.68
N ASP A 141 -0.31 28.53 2.18
CA ASP A 141 -0.82 29.87 2.55
C ASP A 141 -1.20 29.94 4.03
N ASN A 142 -1.59 28.83 4.64
CA ASN A 142 -1.84 28.69 6.07
C ASN A 142 -0.60 28.33 6.91
N GLY A 143 0.56 28.16 6.29
CA GLY A 143 1.80 27.74 6.97
C GLY A 143 1.77 26.31 7.51
N GLU A 144 0.89 25.46 6.96
CA GLU A 144 0.77 24.06 7.33
C GLU A 144 1.77 23.19 6.60
N ARG A 145 2.22 22.14 7.28
CA ARG A 145 3.07 21.09 6.71
C ARG A 145 2.41 19.74 6.96
N LEU A 146 2.17 18.99 5.89
CA LEU A 146 1.45 17.72 5.96
C LEU A 146 2.26 16.61 5.29
N PHE A 147 1.94 15.37 5.63
CA PHE A 147 2.43 14.20 4.91
C PHE A 147 1.68 13.99 3.58
N PRO A 148 2.28 13.31 2.59
CA PRO A 148 1.65 13.06 1.30
C PRO A 148 0.21 12.51 1.39
N HIS A 149 -0.02 11.50 2.23
CA HIS A 149 -1.35 10.90 2.40
C HIS A 149 -2.36 11.85 3.07
N GLU A 150 -1.91 12.77 3.94
CA GLU A 150 -2.79 13.74 4.59
C GLU A 150 -3.36 14.74 3.56
N PHE A 151 -2.57 15.11 2.54
CA PHE A 151 -3.06 15.91 1.41
C PHE A 151 -4.11 15.16 0.60
N MET A 152 -3.89 13.87 0.32
CA MET A 152 -4.87 13.03 -0.37
C MET A 152 -6.17 12.92 0.43
N PHE A 153 -6.08 12.68 1.74
CA PHE A 153 -7.27 12.64 2.61
C PHE A 153 -8.00 13.97 2.66
N ARG A 154 -7.29 15.08 2.72
CA ARG A 154 -7.88 16.43 2.68
C ARG A 154 -8.64 16.66 1.36
N MET A 155 -8.06 16.27 0.24
CA MET A 155 -8.69 16.34 -1.08
C MET A 155 -9.94 15.44 -1.17
N ILE A 156 -9.88 14.20 -0.71
CA ILE A 156 -11.03 13.27 -0.67
C ILE A 156 -12.15 13.86 0.20
N ASN A 157 -11.81 14.33 1.40
CA ASN A 157 -12.76 14.83 2.39
C ASN A 157 -13.39 16.18 1.99
N SER A 158 -12.77 16.96 1.09
CA SER A 158 -13.39 18.16 0.53
C SER A 158 -14.68 17.85 -0.24
N GLY A 159 -14.75 16.66 -0.83
CA GLY A 159 -15.86 16.22 -1.65
C GLY A 159 -15.84 16.75 -3.09
N ASP A 160 -14.87 17.57 -3.46
CA ASP A 160 -14.76 18.18 -4.81
C ASP A 160 -14.61 17.14 -5.92
N LEU A 161 -14.07 15.95 -5.59
CA LEU A 161 -13.91 14.84 -6.55
C LEU A 161 -15.18 14.01 -6.77
N LYS A 162 -16.18 14.09 -5.89
CA LYS A 162 -17.37 13.21 -5.95
C LYS A 162 -18.13 13.29 -7.27
N GLN A 163 -18.12 14.45 -7.92
CA GLN A 163 -18.76 14.63 -9.23
C GLN A 163 -18.10 13.83 -10.36
N TYR A 164 -16.88 13.34 -10.15
CA TYR A 164 -16.10 12.56 -11.12
C TYR A 164 -16.04 11.07 -10.79
N TYR A 165 -16.70 10.61 -9.73
CA TYR A 165 -16.67 9.19 -9.39
C TYR A 165 -17.36 8.36 -10.46
N GLU A 166 -16.66 7.40 -11.03
CA GLU A 166 -17.11 6.52 -12.10
C GLU A 166 -17.33 5.07 -11.61
N ILE A 167 -16.76 4.73 -10.45
CA ILE A 167 -17.00 3.44 -9.76
C ILE A 167 -17.57 3.69 -8.37
N ASP A 168 -18.11 2.63 -7.75
CA ASP A 168 -18.60 2.70 -6.37
C ASP A 168 -17.43 3.07 -5.43
N PRO A 169 -17.50 4.19 -4.69
CA PRO A 169 -16.45 4.59 -3.75
C PRO A 169 -16.16 3.54 -2.67
N LYS A 170 -17.08 2.58 -2.46
CA LYS A 170 -16.82 1.44 -1.57
C LYS A 170 -15.66 0.57 -2.05
N ASN A 171 -15.38 0.57 -3.34
CA ASN A 171 -14.30 -0.20 -3.95
C ASN A 171 -12.92 0.49 -3.86
N SER A 172 -12.87 1.76 -3.44
CA SER A 172 -11.62 2.49 -3.23
C SER A 172 -11.08 2.27 -1.82
N TRP A 173 -9.85 1.76 -1.72
CA TRP A 173 -9.18 1.63 -0.44
C TRP A 173 -8.73 2.98 0.13
N MET A 174 -8.45 3.96 -0.72
CA MET A 174 -8.12 5.33 -0.28
C MET A 174 -9.33 6.02 0.36
N ILE A 175 -10.55 5.81 -0.17
CA ILE A 175 -11.78 6.25 0.49
C ILE A 175 -11.92 5.58 1.86
N ALA A 176 -11.76 4.25 1.92
CA ALA A 176 -11.84 3.52 3.19
C ALA A 176 -10.79 3.98 4.21
N ALA A 177 -9.58 4.29 3.75
CA ALA A 177 -8.51 4.82 4.58
C ALA A 177 -8.82 6.24 5.09
N ALA A 178 -9.35 7.12 4.21
CA ALA A 178 -9.74 8.48 4.59
C ALA A 178 -10.92 8.48 5.58
N GLU A 179 -11.93 7.63 5.39
CA GLU A 179 -13.06 7.44 6.32
C GLU A 179 -12.61 7.12 7.75
N LYS A 180 -11.49 6.40 7.88
CA LYS A 180 -10.93 5.99 9.17
C LYS A 180 -9.76 6.88 9.66
N ASN A 181 -9.39 7.89 8.90
CA ASN A 181 -8.15 8.63 9.13
C ASN A 181 -6.97 7.66 9.39
N MET A 182 -6.80 6.69 8.50
CA MET A 182 -5.89 5.56 8.65
C MET A 182 -4.45 6.05 8.81
N PRO A 183 -3.72 5.62 9.85
CA PRO A 183 -2.28 5.85 9.95
C PRO A 183 -1.56 5.34 8.71
N MET A 184 -0.67 6.15 8.12
CA MET A 184 -0.01 5.78 6.86
C MET A 184 1.40 6.36 6.76
N VAL A 185 2.28 5.61 6.08
CA VAL A 185 3.58 6.10 5.60
C VAL A 185 3.70 5.84 4.10
N VAL A 186 4.26 6.81 3.38
CA VAL A 186 4.48 6.74 1.93
C VAL A 186 5.94 7.07 1.66
N PRO A 187 6.86 6.12 1.94
CA PRO A 187 8.28 6.35 1.76
C PRO A 187 8.64 6.50 0.28
N GLY A 188 9.51 7.44 -0.03
CA GLY A 188 9.89 7.71 -1.41
C GLY A 188 8.73 8.24 -2.26
N TRP A 189 7.83 9.01 -1.67
CA TRP A 189 6.69 9.59 -2.38
C TRP A 189 7.11 10.40 -3.61
N GLU A 190 8.29 10.93 -3.61
CA GLU A 190 8.90 11.65 -4.72
C GLU A 190 9.01 10.78 -6.01
N ASP A 191 9.04 9.46 -5.84
CA ASP A 191 8.95 8.48 -6.94
C ASP A 191 7.47 8.16 -7.25
N SER A 192 6.71 9.19 -7.59
CA SER A 192 5.33 9.11 -8.09
C SER A 192 5.02 10.28 -9.01
N THR A 193 3.93 10.16 -9.78
CA THR A 193 3.56 11.24 -10.70
C THR A 193 3.18 12.52 -9.95
N MET A 194 2.38 12.40 -8.89
CA MET A 194 2.01 13.57 -8.09
C MET A 194 3.20 14.15 -7.32
N GLY A 195 4.16 13.32 -6.92
CA GLY A 195 5.42 13.77 -6.33
C GLY A 195 6.26 14.59 -7.32
N ASN A 196 6.38 14.13 -8.55
CA ASN A 196 7.05 14.84 -9.63
C ASN A 196 6.34 16.16 -9.99
N ILE A 197 5.01 16.15 -10.03
CA ILE A 197 4.20 17.35 -10.28
C ILE A 197 4.38 18.36 -9.14
N PHE A 198 4.38 17.93 -7.88
CA PHE A 198 4.66 18.80 -6.74
C PHE A 198 6.06 19.44 -6.86
N ALA A 199 7.07 18.64 -7.24
CA ALA A 199 8.42 19.15 -7.47
C ALA A 199 8.46 20.20 -8.61
N SER A 200 7.67 20.01 -9.70
CA SER A 200 7.58 20.98 -10.77
C SER A 200 7.04 22.34 -10.29
N TYR A 201 6.02 22.35 -9.43
CA TYR A 201 5.51 23.57 -8.82
C TYR A 201 6.53 24.24 -7.86
N CYS A 202 7.39 23.44 -7.23
CA CYS A 202 8.49 24.01 -6.44
C CYS A 202 9.54 24.67 -7.34
N ILE A 203 9.84 24.10 -8.52
CA ILE A 203 10.80 24.65 -9.49
C ILE A 203 10.26 25.97 -10.06
N THR A 204 8.96 26.05 -10.37
CA THR A 204 8.33 27.28 -10.87
C THR A 204 8.09 28.34 -9.80
N GLY A 205 8.28 28.01 -8.52
CA GLY A 205 8.10 28.90 -7.39
C GLY A 205 6.66 29.09 -6.93
N GLU A 206 5.75 28.26 -7.40
CA GLU A 206 4.34 28.27 -6.99
C GLU A 206 4.12 27.62 -5.63
N LEU A 207 4.96 26.65 -5.27
CA LEU A 207 4.97 25.96 -3.98
C LEU A 207 6.37 25.91 -3.37
N LYS A 208 6.45 25.67 -2.07
CA LYS A 208 7.70 25.42 -1.35
C LYS A 208 7.84 23.92 -1.04
N ALA A 209 9.02 23.35 -1.24
CA ALA A 209 9.29 21.96 -0.89
C ALA A 209 9.03 21.68 0.61
N SER A 210 9.20 22.67 1.48
CA SER A 210 8.94 22.56 2.92
C SER A 210 7.47 22.37 3.29
N THR A 211 6.53 22.61 2.40
CA THR A 211 5.09 22.35 2.61
C THR A 211 4.83 20.86 2.79
N MET A 212 5.62 20.02 2.11
CA MET A 212 5.59 18.58 2.27
C MET A 212 6.50 18.11 3.40
N LYS A 213 6.00 17.26 4.30
CA LYS A 213 6.83 16.57 5.29
C LYS A 213 7.68 15.49 4.64
N SER A 214 8.91 15.33 5.11
CA SER A 214 9.92 14.45 4.56
C SER A 214 9.78 12.98 5.00
N GLY A 215 10.51 12.08 4.33
CA GLY A 215 10.64 10.68 4.74
C GLY A 215 11.26 10.51 6.15
N ILE A 216 12.16 11.39 6.55
CA ILE A 216 12.72 11.37 7.92
C ILE A 216 11.62 11.69 8.94
N GLU A 217 10.76 12.66 8.66
CA GLU A 217 9.63 12.97 9.55
C GLU A 217 8.63 11.81 9.63
N TYR A 218 8.43 11.06 8.53
CA TYR A 218 7.67 9.80 8.57
C TYR A 218 8.29 8.77 9.51
N MET A 219 9.62 8.57 9.48
CA MET A 219 10.28 7.61 10.37
C MET A 219 10.16 8.03 11.84
N VAL A 220 10.33 9.31 12.14
CA VAL A 220 10.13 9.86 13.51
C VAL A 220 8.68 9.62 13.97
N TRP A 221 7.71 9.94 13.11
CA TRP A 221 6.29 9.69 13.41
C TRP A 221 5.99 8.20 13.60
N LEU A 222 6.54 7.34 12.75
CA LEU A 222 6.32 5.89 12.82
C LEU A 222 6.92 5.30 14.10
N ALA A 223 8.09 5.78 14.54
CA ALA A 223 8.72 5.36 15.79
C ALA A 223 7.83 5.67 17.02
N ASP A 224 7.25 6.87 17.05
CA ASP A 224 6.30 7.26 18.07
C ASP A 224 5.01 6.43 18.00
N TRP A 225 4.46 6.27 16.79
CA TRP A 225 3.26 5.47 16.56
C TRP A 225 3.46 4.01 16.96
N TYR A 226 4.59 3.38 16.56
CA TYR A 226 4.90 2.00 16.92
C TYR A 226 5.01 1.83 18.44
N THR A 227 5.76 2.71 19.08
CA THR A 227 5.93 2.70 20.54
C THR A 227 4.60 2.77 21.29
N LYS A 228 3.67 3.61 20.83
CA LYS A 228 2.35 3.78 21.45
C LYS A 228 1.38 2.63 21.18
N ASN A 229 1.56 1.91 20.08
CA ASN A 229 0.56 0.97 19.56
C ASN A 229 0.96 -0.50 19.63
N SER A 230 2.25 -0.81 19.82
CA SER A 230 2.74 -2.21 19.84
C SER A 230 2.32 -3.00 21.09
N GLY A 231 1.97 -2.30 22.18
CA GLY A 231 1.69 -2.96 23.45
C GLY A 231 2.90 -3.80 23.90
N LYS A 232 2.65 -4.93 24.55
CA LYS A 232 3.67 -5.92 24.93
C LYS A 232 3.84 -7.04 23.89
N ASP A 233 2.87 -7.19 22.99
CA ASP A 233 2.75 -8.35 22.09
C ASP A 233 3.17 -8.03 20.65
N GLY A 234 3.48 -6.77 20.34
CA GLY A 234 3.94 -6.32 19.03
C GLY A 234 2.82 -6.13 18.01
N ILE A 235 3.23 -5.72 16.82
CA ILE A 235 2.37 -5.46 15.66
C ILE A 235 2.74 -6.47 14.56
N GLY A 236 1.77 -6.96 13.81
CA GLY A 236 2.01 -7.81 12.65
C GLY A 236 2.44 -7.00 11.43
N PHE A 237 3.22 -7.61 10.56
CA PHE A 237 3.71 -7.04 9.31
C PHE A 237 3.31 -7.94 8.14
N PHE A 238 2.38 -7.46 7.31
CA PHE A 238 1.93 -8.15 6.11
C PHE A 238 2.39 -7.36 4.88
N GLN A 239 3.14 -8.00 4.01
CA GLN A 239 3.83 -7.36 2.90
C GLN A 239 3.39 -7.90 1.55
N ILE A 240 2.90 -7.01 0.68
CA ILE A 240 2.60 -7.29 -0.73
C ILE A 240 3.73 -6.69 -1.57
N GLY A 241 4.48 -7.57 -2.25
CA GLY A 241 5.71 -7.22 -2.93
C GLY A 241 6.88 -7.00 -1.97
N GLY A 242 7.64 -5.95 -2.14
CA GLY A 242 8.82 -5.63 -1.33
C GLY A 242 9.22 -4.16 -1.45
N GLY A 243 10.46 -3.91 -1.83
CA GLY A 243 10.99 -2.55 -2.06
C GLY A 243 10.84 -1.63 -0.86
N ILE A 244 10.85 -0.34 -1.12
CA ILE A 244 10.84 0.70 -0.09
C ILE A 244 9.56 0.69 0.76
N ALA A 245 8.42 0.31 0.18
CA ALA A 245 7.15 0.24 0.90
C ALA A 245 7.18 -0.77 2.05
N GLY A 246 7.96 -1.86 1.92
CA GLY A 246 8.17 -2.86 2.96
C GLY A 246 9.39 -2.55 3.83
N ASP A 247 10.52 -2.21 3.22
CA ASP A 247 11.79 -2.06 3.95
C ASP A 247 11.80 -0.82 4.87
N PHE A 248 11.22 0.28 4.43
CA PHE A 248 11.17 1.49 5.24
C PHE A 248 10.45 1.26 6.59
N PRO A 249 9.19 0.82 6.64
CA PRO A 249 8.51 0.70 7.93
C PRO A 249 9.04 -0.43 8.80
N ILE A 250 9.52 -1.54 8.22
CA ILE A 250 10.01 -2.67 9.03
C ILE A 250 11.26 -2.29 9.83
N CYS A 251 12.04 -1.32 9.35
CA CYS A 251 13.25 -0.82 10.00
C CYS A 251 13.00 0.02 11.26
N VAL A 252 11.75 0.39 11.57
CA VAL A 252 11.46 1.12 12.80
C VAL A 252 11.85 0.36 14.05
N VAL A 253 11.66 -0.96 14.07
CA VAL A 253 11.98 -1.80 15.24
C VAL A 253 13.49 -1.89 15.51
N PRO A 254 14.35 -2.26 14.55
CA PRO A 254 15.78 -2.20 14.78
C PRO A 254 16.29 -0.80 15.17
N MET A 255 15.75 0.26 14.57
CA MET A 255 16.10 1.63 14.99
C MET A 255 15.73 1.89 16.46
N LEU A 256 14.54 1.47 16.91
CA LEU A 256 14.14 1.62 18.31
C LEU A 256 15.05 0.85 19.26
N HIS A 257 15.50 -0.36 18.89
CA HIS A 257 16.36 -1.18 19.73
C HIS A 257 17.83 -0.74 19.68
N GLN A 258 18.39 -0.58 18.49
CA GLN A 258 19.82 -0.43 18.28
C GLN A 258 20.29 1.02 18.39
N ASP A 259 19.51 1.97 17.82
CA ASP A 259 19.90 3.37 17.80
C ASP A 259 19.33 4.17 18.98
N LEU A 260 18.16 3.79 19.50
CA LEU A 260 17.49 4.44 20.62
C LEU A 260 17.55 3.63 21.93
N GLU A 261 18.16 2.45 21.92
CA GLU A 261 18.38 1.57 23.09
C GLU A 261 17.09 1.28 23.88
N ARG A 262 15.97 1.08 23.16
CA ARG A 262 14.65 0.82 23.76
C ARG A 262 14.32 -0.67 23.79
N ASP A 263 14.99 -1.43 24.65
CA ASP A 263 14.91 -2.90 24.73
C ASP A 263 13.52 -3.45 25.08
N THR A 264 12.62 -2.63 25.64
CA THR A 264 11.26 -3.06 26.02
C THR A 264 10.26 -3.05 24.87
N ILE A 265 10.63 -2.49 23.71
CA ILE A 265 9.78 -2.47 22.53
C ILE A 265 9.72 -3.88 21.92
N PRO A 266 8.53 -4.44 21.64
CA PRO A 266 8.44 -5.76 21.01
C PRO A 266 8.90 -5.75 19.55
N PHE A 267 9.40 -6.90 19.09
CA PHE A 267 9.64 -7.15 17.66
C PHE A 267 8.32 -7.19 16.88
N TRP A 268 8.41 -7.16 15.55
CA TRP A 268 7.25 -7.49 14.73
C TRP A 268 6.77 -8.92 15.04
N SER A 269 5.49 -9.07 15.38
CA SER A 269 4.97 -10.30 15.98
C SER A 269 4.24 -11.23 15.01
N TYR A 270 4.20 -10.87 13.75
CA TYR A 270 3.76 -11.67 12.61
C TYR A 270 4.47 -11.12 11.36
N PHE A 271 4.84 -12.00 10.44
CA PHE A 271 5.37 -11.59 9.15
C PHE A 271 4.81 -12.48 8.04
N CYS A 272 4.32 -11.88 6.98
CA CYS A 272 4.02 -12.56 5.73
C CYS A 272 4.45 -11.68 4.56
N GLN A 273 5.04 -12.29 3.55
CA GLN A 273 5.35 -11.64 2.29
C GLN A 273 4.71 -12.43 1.15
N ILE A 274 3.97 -11.73 0.27
CA ILE A 274 3.56 -12.21 -1.04
C ILE A 274 4.48 -11.56 -2.06
N SER A 275 5.26 -12.35 -2.80
CA SER A 275 6.20 -11.85 -3.81
C SER A 275 6.56 -12.94 -4.81
N ASP A 276 6.74 -12.58 -6.06
CA ASP A 276 7.29 -13.41 -7.12
C ASP A 276 8.82 -13.25 -7.28
N SER A 277 9.44 -12.44 -6.42
CA SER A 277 10.90 -12.21 -6.44
C SER A 277 11.65 -13.44 -5.98
N THR A 278 12.63 -13.86 -6.79
CA THR A 278 13.55 -14.93 -6.42
C THR A 278 14.55 -14.48 -5.36
N THR A 279 15.11 -15.44 -4.59
CA THR A 279 16.24 -15.20 -3.70
C THR A 279 17.37 -14.53 -4.48
N SER A 280 17.87 -13.40 -3.96
CA SER A 280 18.61 -12.48 -4.80
C SER A 280 19.97 -12.09 -4.25
N TYR A 281 20.61 -11.33 -5.03
CA TYR A 281 21.81 -10.50 -5.01
C TYR A 281 21.62 -9.23 -4.16
N GLY A 282 20.98 -9.30 -2.98
CA GLY A 282 20.83 -8.18 -2.05
C GLY A 282 19.50 -7.42 -2.12
N SER A 283 18.56 -7.85 -2.96
CA SER A 283 17.22 -7.25 -2.99
C SER A 283 16.42 -7.61 -1.72
N TYR A 284 15.86 -6.62 -1.07
CA TYR A 284 14.95 -6.79 0.05
C TYR A 284 13.74 -7.69 -0.31
N SER A 285 13.23 -7.56 -1.52
CA SER A 285 12.07 -8.34 -2.00
C SER A 285 12.35 -9.84 -2.11
N GLY A 286 13.58 -10.25 -2.37
CA GLY A 286 14.00 -11.65 -2.46
C GLY A 286 14.61 -12.21 -1.16
N ALA A 287 14.72 -11.41 -0.10
CA ALA A 287 15.29 -11.84 1.17
C ALA A 287 14.33 -12.73 1.95
N VAL A 288 14.79 -13.94 2.33
CA VAL A 288 13.99 -14.87 3.11
C VAL A 288 13.63 -14.30 4.50
N PRO A 289 12.47 -14.67 5.08
CA PRO A 289 12.03 -14.10 6.36
C PRO A 289 13.04 -14.26 7.52
N ASN A 290 13.78 -15.37 7.58
CA ASN A 290 14.77 -15.59 8.63
C ASN A 290 15.94 -14.59 8.59
N GLU A 291 16.30 -14.06 7.43
CA GLU A 291 17.32 -13.02 7.31
C GLU A 291 16.95 -11.77 8.13
N LYS A 292 15.67 -11.46 8.25
CA LYS A 292 15.17 -10.33 9.04
C LYS A 292 15.43 -10.43 10.53
N ILE A 293 15.74 -11.63 11.03
CA ILE A 293 16.14 -11.86 12.43
C ILE A 293 17.52 -11.23 12.69
N THR A 294 18.48 -11.39 11.76
CA THR A 294 19.84 -10.84 11.91
C THR A 294 19.86 -9.31 11.92
N TRP A 295 18.82 -8.69 11.37
CA TRP A 295 18.62 -7.24 11.37
C TRP A 295 17.82 -6.73 12.57
N GLY A 296 17.42 -7.59 13.51
CA GLY A 296 16.59 -7.18 14.64
C GLY A 296 15.17 -6.75 14.26
N LYS A 297 14.65 -7.23 13.14
CA LYS A 297 13.28 -6.93 12.68
C LYS A 297 12.27 -7.93 13.27
N LEU A 298 12.60 -9.22 13.25
CA LEU A 298 11.77 -10.33 13.75
C LEU A 298 12.47 -11.08 14.88
N ASN A 299 11.68 -11.71 15.76
CA ASN A 299 12.20 -12.66 16.75
C ASN A 299 12.25 -14.08 16.16
N ILE A 300 12.95 -14.97 16.85
CA ILE A 300 13.05 -16.40 16.52
C ILE A 300 11.65 -17.01 16.40
N ASP A 301 10.77 -16.73 17.36
CA ASP A 301 9.44 -17.31 17.49
C ASP A 301 8.35 -16.55 16.68
N THR A 302 8.70 -15.46 15.98
CA THR A 302 7.74 -14.74 15.14
C THR A 302 7.18 -15.68 14.07
N PRO A 303 5.85 -15.89 13.99
CA PRO A 303 5.23 -16.58 12.86
C PRO A 303 5.57 -15.84 11.56
N LYS A 304 6.20 -16.54 10.61
CA LYS A 304 6.71 -15.94 9.39
C LYS A 304 6.44 -16.82 8.18
N PHE A 305 5.91 -16.19 7.14
CA PHE A 305 5.42 -16.88 5.93
C PHE A 305 5.95 -16.17 4.69
N ILE A 306 6.13 -16.95 3.64
CA ILE A 306 6.34 -16.45 2.29
C ILE A 306 5.38 -17.16 1.34
N VAL A 307 4.73 -16.39 0.49
CA VAL A 307 3.88 -16.88 -0.59
C VAL A 307 4.52 -16.42 -1.90
N GLU A 308 5.21 -17.34 -2.56
CA GLU A 308 5.91 -17.08 -3.82
C GLU A 308 4.91 -17.08 -4.97
N SER A 309 4.29 -15.93 -5.23
CA SER A 309 3.27 -15.80 -6.27
C SER A 309 3.02 -14.34 -6.63
N ASP A 310 2.35 -14.15 -7.77
CA ASP A 310 1.80 -12.85 -8.16
C ASP A 310 0.71 -12.41 -7.18
N ALA A 311 0.92 -11.24 -6.59
CA ALA A 311 0.02 -10.69 -5.59
C ALA A 311 -1.37 -10.36 -6.17
N THR A 312 -1.47 -10.01 -7.45
CA THR A 312 -2.77 -9.70 -8.10
C THR A 312 -3.68 -10.92 -8.16
N ILE A 313 -3.09 -12.12 -8.14
CA ILE A 313 -3.82 -13.40 -8.14
C ILE A 313 -4.17 -13.84 -6.72
N VAL A 314 -3.19 -13.82 -5.80
CA VAL A 314 -3.35 -14.49 -4.50
C VAL A 314 -3.80 -13.56 -3.37
N ALA A 315 -3.52 -12.25 -3.43
CA ALA A 315 -3.91 -11.35 -2.36
C ALA A 315 -5.44 -11.23 -2.20
N PRO A 316 -6.26 -11.13 -3.28
CA PRO A 316 -7.72 -11.14 -3.15
C PRO A 316 -8.26 -12.42 -2.50
N LEU A 317 -7.67 -13.59 -2.83
CA LEU A 317 -8.06 -14.87 -2.23
C LEU A 317 -7.72 -14.91 -0.73
N MET A 318 -6.55 -14.42 -0.36
CA MET A 318 -6.12 -14.35 1.03
C MET A 318 -6.98 -13.37 1.84
N PHE A 319 -7.31 -12.20 1.27
CA PHE A 319 -8.21 -11.24 1.90
C PHE A 319 -9.62 -11.82 2.06
N ALA A 320 -10.15 -12.49 1.05
CA ALA A 320 -11.45 -13.17 1.14
C ALA A 320 -11.47 -14.21 2.27
N TYR A 321 -10.39 -14.97 2.44
CA TYR A 321 -10.23 -15.91 3.55
C TYR A 321 -10.19 -15.22 4.92
N ILE A 322 -9.44 -14.11 5.04
CA ILE A 322 -9.34 -13.32 6.28
C ILE A 322 -10.69 -12.69 6.64
N LEU A 323 -11.48 -12.30 5.65
CA LEU A 323 -12.81 -11.70 5.79
C LEU A 323 -13.93 -12.72 6.01
N ASP A 324 -13.63 -14.01 5.96
CA ASP A 324 -14.63 -15.10 6.09
C ASP A 324 -15.67 -15.12 4.94
N LEU A 325 -15.27 -14.82 3.72
CA LEU A 325 -16.15 -14.85 2.54
C LEU A 325 -16.30 -16.26 1.94
#